data_ef85915ab2ab632f7ac53167b8b75020
#
_entry.id   ef85915ab2ab632f7ac53167b8b75020
#
_cell.length_a   1.000
_cell.length_b   1.000
_cell.length_c   1.000
_cell.angle_alpha   90.00
_cell.angle_beta   90.00
_cell.angle_gamma   90.00
#
_symmetry.space_group_name_H-M   'P 1'
#
loop_
_entity.id
_entity.type
_entity.pdbx_description
1 polymer ?
#
loop_
_entity_poly.entity_id
_entity_poly.type
_entity_poly.pdbx_seq_one_letter_code
_entity_poly.pdbx_strand_id
1 'polypeptide(L)'
;MVAHNATRVINDNLQQQTQAIYASVFVDNADPAWQQGHLSDLVTVRYGKDHKKLADGIYPVYGSGGIMRYVERPLYDKESVLIPRKGTLNNVMYVNQPFWSVDTMFYTEMRMPNVAKFVYHFVKAKDLASMNAGSAVPSMTTDILNAMEVAIPPASALEEFELLVAPMYKAMQENDAQSKILADLRDTLLPKLMSGEIDVSGINL
;
A
#
# COMPACT_ATOMS: atom_id res chain seq x y z
N MET A 1 -13.41 20.39 -0.51
CA MET A 1 -12.32 20.36 0.51
C MET A 1 -12.72 19.58 1.76
N VAL A 2 -13.90 19.84 2.37
CA VAL A 2 -14.32 19.19 3.63
C VAL A 2 -14.51 17.66 3.50
N ALA A 3 -15.21 17.17 2.48
CA ALA A 3 -15.47 15.73 2.30
C ALA A 3 -14.18 14.91 2.08
N HIS A 4 -13.23 15.40 1.29
CA HIS A 4 -11.95 14.74 1.06
C HIS A 4 -11.10 14.64 2.34
N ASN A 5 -11.14 15.67 3.20
CA ASN A 5 -10.45 15.62 4.49
C ASN A 5 -11.09 14.61 5.44
N ALA A 6 -12.44 14.51 5.46
CA ALA A 6 -13.15 13.56 6.30
C ALA A 6 -12.80 12.10 5.92
N THR A 7 -12.81 11.77 4.63
CA THR A 7 -12.48 10.42 4.14
C THR A 7 -11.03 10.05 4.48
N ARG A 8 -10.09 10.99 4.35
CA ARG A 8 -8.70 10.75 4.74
C ARG A 8 -8.57 10.46 6.24
N VAL A 9 -9.22 11.24 7.09
CA VAL A 9 -9.22 11.01 8.54
C VAL A 9 -9.79 9.63 8.89
N ILE A 10 -10.85 9.20 8.21
CA ILE A 10 -11.43 7.85 8.39
C ILE A 10 -10.42 6.78 7.99
N ASN A 11 -9.77 6.90 6.83
CA ASN A 11 -8.78 5.94 6.37
C ASN A 11 -7.55 5.89 7.28
N ASP A 12 -7.06 7.03 7.75
CA ASP A 12 -5.96 7.10 8.72
C ASP A 12 -6.32 6.39 10.03
N ASN A 13 -7.56 6.55 10.50
CA ASN A 13 -8.07 5.87 11.70
C ASN A 13 -8.18 4.35 11.49
N LEU A 14 -8.74 3.90 10.35
CA LEU A 14 -8.81 2.48 10.00
C LEU A 14 -7.40 1.87 9.91
N GLN A 15 -6.43 2.59 9.34
CA GLN A 15 -5.05 2.13 9.27
C GLN A 15 -4.40 2.01 10.65
N GLN A 16 -4.67 2.94 11.56
CA GLN A 16 -4.21 2.86 12.95
C GLN A 16 -4.83 1.66 13.68
N GLN A 17 -6.13 1.40 13.46
CA GLN A 17 -6.80 0.23 14.03
C GLN A 17 -6.18 -1.08 13.52
N THR A 18 -5.95 -1.21 12.20
CA THR A 18 -5.31 -2.42 11.66
C THR A 18 -3.89 -2.61 12.21
N GLN A 19 -3.14 -1.52 12.41
CA GLN A 19 -1.82 -1.57 13.05
C GLN A 19 -1.92 -2.00 14.52
N ALA A 20 -2.91 -1.52 15.27
CA ALA A 20 -3.12 -1.91 16.66
C ALA A 20 -3.51 -3.40 16.79
N ILE A 21 -4.36 -3.90 15.90
CA ILE A 21 -4.71 -5.32 15.84
C ILE A 21 -3.47 -6.17 15.52
N TYR A 22 -2.67 -5.75 14.54
CA TYR A 22 -1.40 -6.41 14.22
C TYR A 22 -0.47 -6.46 15.45
N ALA A 23 -0.26 -5.33 16.12
CA ALA A 23 0.60 -5.26 17.30
C ALA A 23 0.09 -6.18 18.42
N SER A 24 -1.22 -6.15 18.69
CA SER A 24 -1.83 -7.01 19.71
C SER A 24 -1.63 -8.50 19.41
N VAL A 25 -1.85 -8.93 18.16
CA VAL A 25 -1.81 -10.37 17.80
C VAL A 25 -0.37 -10.87 17.64
N PHE A 26 0.49 -10.10 16.96
CA PHE A 26 1.79 -10.60 16.49
C PHE A 26 3.01 -10.02 17.24
N VAL A 27 2.79 -9.06 18.14
CA VAL A 27 3.87 -8.47 18.95
C VAL A 27 3.60 -8.71 20.43
N ASP A 28 2.47 -8.21 20.95
CA ASP A 28 2.18 -8.23 22.38
C ASP A 28 1.77 -9.62 22.89
N ASN A 29 1.02 -10.38 22.07
CA ASN A 29 0.54 -11.73 22.40
C ASN A 29 1.10 -12.78 21.43
N ALA A 30 2.24 -12.52 20.80
CA ALA A 30 2.89 -13.51 19.95
C ALA A 30 3.26 -14.76 20.76
N ASP A 31 2.89 -15.94 20.24
CA ASP A 31 3.26 -17.19 20.89
C ASP A 31 4.78 -17.42 20.76
N PRO A 32 5.52 -17.53 21.88
CA PRO A 32 6.96 -17.78 21.84
C PRO A 32 7.36 -19.07 21.12
N ALA A 33 6.41 -19.99 20.93
CA ALA A 33 6.63 -21.25 20.21
C ALA A 33 6.60 -21.10 18.69
N TRP A 34 6.24 -19.93 18.14
CA TRP A 34 6.27 -19.72 16.71
C TRP A 34 7.68 -19.84 16.14
N GLN A 35 7.75 -20.49 14.98
CA GLN A 35 9.03 -20.68 14.31
C GLN A 35 9.69 -19.34 13.99
N GLN A 36 10.96 -19.18 14.40
CA GLN A 36 11.76 -18.07 13.97
C GLN A 36 12.26 -18.30 12.54
N GLY A 37 12.16 -17.27 11.71
CA GLY A 37 12.58 -17.32 10.31
C GLY A 37 12.91 -15.93 9.81
N HIS A 38 12.86 -15.76 8.51
CA HIS A 38 13.22 -14.50 7.84
C HIS A 38 12.09 -14.06 6.90
N LEU A 39 12.10 -12.79 6.52
CA LEU A 39 11.13 -12.27 5.57
C LEU A 39 11.13 -13.06 4.25
N SER A 40 12.29 -13.59 3.84
CA SER A 40 12.42 -14.46 2.66
C SER A 40 11.63 -15.76 2.74
N ASP A 41 11.24 -16.22 3.93
CA ASP A 41 10.40 -17.41 4.09
C ASP A 41 8.93 -17.11 3.77
N LEU A 42 8.50 -15.86 3.95
CA LEU A 42 7.13 -15.41 3.74
C LEU A 42 6.87 -14.84 2.34
N VAL A 43 7.90 -14.22 1.73
CA VAL A 43 7.77 -13.55 0.43
C VAL A 43 8.99 -13.76 -0.47
N THR A 44 8.78 -13.54 -1.76
CA THR A 44 9.87 -13.34 -2.73
C THR A 44 9.93 -11.86 -3.09
N VAL A 45 11.03 -11.19 -2.75
CA VAL A 45 11.24 -9.78 -3.10
C VAL A 45 11.67 -9.66 -4.56
N ARG A 46 10.97 -8.84 -5.34
CA ARG A 46 11.22 -8.60 -6.76
C ARG A 46 11.53 -7.13 -7.02
N TYR A 47 12.34 -6.87 -8.02
CA TYR A 47 12.60 -5.52 -8.51
C TYR A 47 11.45 -5.03 -9.38
N GLY A 48 11.03 -3.78 -9.17
CA GLY A 48 10.22 -3.07 -10.15
C GLY A 48 10.96 -2.84 -11.47
N LYS A 49 10.26 -2.33 -12.48
CA LYS A 49 10.79 -2.17 -13.84
C LYS A 49 10.55 -0.76 -14.38
N ASP A 50 11.37 -0.34 -15.33
CA ASP A 50 11.16 0.91 -16.06
C ASP A 50 9.80 0.91 -16.76
N HIS A 51 9.08 2.02 -16.61
CA HIS A 51 7.72 2.21 -17.13
C HIS A 51 7.63 3.20 -18.30
N LYS A 52 8.75 3.84 -18.70
CA LYS A 52 8.75 4.97 -19.64
C LYS A 52 8.25 4.62 -21.03
N LYS A 53 8.43 3.36 -21.45
CA LYS A 53 8.02 2.87 -22.78
C LYS A 53 6.58 2.37 -22.83
N LEU A 54 5.88 2.33 -21.69
CA LEU A 54 4.50 1.89 -21.64
C LEU A 54 3.57 3.04 -22.08
N ALA A 55 2.52 2.69 -22.84
CA ALA A 55 1.44 3.62 -23.16
C ALA A 55 0.61 3.94 -21.91
N ASP A 56 -0.13 5.04 -21.94
CA ASP A 56 -1.11 5.37 -20.90
C ASP A 56 -2.25 4.36 -20.85
N GLY A 57 -2.80 4.13 -19.65
CA GLY A 57 -3.84 3.14 -19.45
C GLY A 57 -4.48 3.25 -18.06
N ILE A 58 -4.88 2.11 -17.49
CA ILE A 58 -5.69 2.06 -16.26
C ILE A 58 -4.92 1.51 -15.05
N TYR A 59 -3.76 0.90 -15.24
CA TYR A 59 -3.01 0.28 -14.15
C TYR A 59 -2.08 1.28 -13.48
N PRO A 60 -2.18 1.47 -12.15
CA PRO A 60 -1.35 2.44 -11.44
C PRO A 60 0.13 2.06 -11.46
N VAL A 61 0.98 3.05 -11.66
CA VAL A 61 2.45 2.95 -11.54
C VAL A 61 2.86 3.53 -10.22
N TYR A 62 3.47 2.71 -9.36
CA TYR A 62 3.93 3.12 -8.04
C TYR A 62 5.42 3.45 -8.03
N GLY A 63 5.74 4.62 -7.48
CA GLY A 63 7.07 5.01 -7.04
C GLY A 63 7.11 5.20 -5.53
N SER A 64 8.25 5.63 -4.97
CA SER A 64 8.41 5.82 -3.52
C SER A 64 7.51 6.89 -2.91
N GLY A 65 6.93 7.78 -3.70
CA GLY A 65 5.96 8.79 -3.26
C GLY A 65 4.49 8.38 -3.45
N GLY A 66 4.21 7.18 -3.99
CA GLY A 66 2.86 6.73 -4.33
C GLY A 66 2.63 6.60 -5.83
N ILE A 67 1.38 6.74 -6.28
CA ILE A 67 1.00 6.62 -7.70
C ILE A 67 1.55 7.80 -8.49
N MET A 68 2.30 7.51 -9.57
CA MET A 68 2.93 8.50 -10.45
C MET A 68 2.13 8.74 -11.75
N ARG A 69 1.58 7.68 -12.34
CA ARG A 69 0.77 7.69 -13.58
C ARG A 69 0.01 6.37 -13.72
N TYR A 70 -0.68 6.19 -14.83
CA TYR A 70 -1.35 4.94 -15.17
C TYR A 70 -0.82 4.42 -16.50
N VAL A 71 -0.73 3.08 -16.67
CA VAL A 71 -0.18 2.41 -17.85
C VAL A 71 -1.10 1.31 -18.38
N GLU A 72 -0.84 0.88 -19.63
CA GLU A 72 -1.66 -0.06 -20.40
C GLU A 72 -1.73 -1.48 -19.86
N ARG A 73 -0.70 -1.91 -19.09
CA ARG A 73 -0.59 -3.28 -18.55
C ARG A 73 0.07 -3.29 -17.17
N PRO A 74 -0.28 -4.24 -16.31
CA PRO A 74 0.36 -4.38 -15.01
C PRO A 74 1.70 -5.12 -15.12
N LEU A 75 2.54 -4.94 -14.11
CA LEU A 75 3.72 -5.77 -13.85
C LEU A 75 3.36 -6.99 -13.02
N TYR A 76 2.42 -6.83 -12.10
CA TYR A 76 1.94 -7.85 -11.17
C TYR A 76 0.45 -7.60 -10.87
N ASP A 77 -0.32 -8.68 -10.66
CA ASP A 77 -1.78 -8.64 -10.58
C ASP A 77 -2.37 -9.23 -9.29
N LYS A 78 -1.50 -9.54 -8.31
CA LYS A 78 -1.91 -10.09 -7.01
C LYS A 78 -1.56 -9.13 -5.87
N GLU A 79 -2.00 -9.47 -4.66
CA GLU A 79 -1.60 -8.76 -3.44
C GLU A 79 -0.08 -8.66 -3.31
N SER A 80 0.39 -7.48 -2.93
CA SER A 80 1.82 -7.20 -2.79
C SER A 80 2.07 -6.12 -1.75
N VAL A 81 3.24 -6.17 -1.15
CA VAL A 81 3.81 -5.08 -0.37
C VAL A 81 4.90 -4.41 -1.21
N LEU A 82 4.71 -3.12 -1.45
CA LEU A 82 5.66 -2.29 -2.18
C LEU A 82 6.62 -1.64 -1.19
N ILE A 83 7.91 -1.85 -1.41
CA ILE A 83 8.98 -1.38 -0.52
C ILE A 83 9.89 -0.47 -1.32
N PRO A 84 10.08 0.80 -0.91
CA PRO A 84 11.02 1.68 -1.59
C PRO A 84 12.45 1.16 -1.53
N ARG A 85 13.09 1.10 -2.69
CA ARG A 85 14.52 0.81 -2.83
C ARG A 85 15.36 2.08 -2.70
N LYS A 86 14.81 3.21 -3.17
CA LYS A 86 15.41 4.55 -3.12
C LYS A 86 14.35 5.59 -2.84
N GLY A 87 14.76 6.76 -2.38
CA GLY A 87 13.84 7.86 -2.05
C GLY A 87 13.29 7.75 -0.64
N THR A 88 11.97 7.84 -0.47
CA THR A 88 11.31 7.81 0.84
C THR A 88 11.19 6.36 1.33
N LEU A 89 12.26 5.81 1.93
CA LEU A 89 12.37 4.38 2.28
C LEU A 89 11.25 3.88 3.20
N ASN A 90 10.77 4.70 4.13
CA ASN A 90 9.71 4.32 5.08
C ASN A 90 8.30 4.35 4.49
N ASN A 91 8.13 4.73 3.20
CA ASN A 91 6.82 4.73 2.55
C ASN A 91 6.47 3.34 1.98
N VAL A 92 6.31 2.37 2.87
CA VAL A 92 5.84 1.02 2.54
C VAL A 92 4.35 1.07 2.22
N MET A 93 3.93 0.42 1.14
CA MET A 93 2.54 0.42 0.67
C MET A 93 2.02 -1.01 0.49
N TYR A 94 0.77 -1.23 0.89
CA TYR A 94 0.02 -2.45 0.57
C TYR A 94 -0.83 -2.21 -0.68
N VAL A 95 -0.78 -3.14 -1.64
CA VAL A 95 -1.54 -3.07 -2.90
C VAL A 95 -2.19 -4.42 -3.17
N ASN A 96 -3.49 -4.42 -3.47
CA ASN A 96 -4.27 -5.62 -3.78
C ASN A 96 -5.03 -5.52 -5.11
N GLN A 97 -4.51 -4.74 -6.04
CA GLN A 97 -5.01 -4.59 -7.41
C GLN A 97 -3.86 -4.77 -8.39
N PRO A 98 -4.12 -5.04 -9.68
CA PRO A 98 -3.07 -5.05 -10.69
C PRO A 98 -2.33 -3.71 -10.75
N PHE A 99 -0.99 -3.73 -10.77
CA PHE A 99 -0.16 -2.54 -10.72
C PHE A 99 1.15 -2.68 -11.50
N TRP A 100 1.82 -1.55 -11.70
CA TRP A 100 3.21 -1.47 -12.10
C TRP A 100 4.04 -0.84 -10.98
N SER A 101 5.24 -1.38 -10.74
CA SER A 101 6.21 -0.85 -9.79
C SER A 101 7.47 -0.41 -10.52
N VAL A 102 7.94 0.82 -10.27
CA VAL A 102 9.14 1.36 -10.93
C VAL A 102 10.42 0.72 -10.40
N ASP A 103 11.55 0.88 -11.12
CA ASP A 103 12.85 0.31 -10.80
C ASP A 103 13.48 0.80 -9.48
N THR A 104 12.97 1.89 -8.91
CA THR A 104 13.34 2.40 -7.59
C THR A 104 12.51 1.81 -6.45
N MET A 105 11.68 0.81 -6.75
CA MET A 105 10.84 0.08 -5.81
C MET A 105 11.12 -1.41 -5.87
N PHE A 106 10.82 -2.10 -4.78
CA PHE A 106 10.58 -3.54 -4.75
C PHE A 106 9.08 -3.80 -4.65
N TYR A 107 8.66 -4.97 -5.15
CA TYR A 107 7.36 -5.57 -4.83
C TYR A 107 7.56 -7.00 -4.33
N THR A 108 6.57 -7.53 -3.65
CA THR A 108 6.66 -8.85 -3.02
C THR A 108 5.64 -9.81 -3.62
N GLU A 109 6.08 -11.04 -3.88
CA GLU A 109 5.23 -12.18 -4.21
C GLU A 109 5.04 -13.00 -2.93
N MET A 110 3.80 -13.20 -2.50
CA MET A 110 3.47 -13.93 -1.28
C MET A 110 3.69 -15.42 -1.46
N ARG A 111 4.27 -16.09 -0.45
CA ARG A 111 4.55 -17.54 -0.48
C ARG A 111 3.48 -18.37 0.20
N MET A 112 2.59 -17.72 0.96
CA MET A 112 1.50 -18.38 1.66
C MET A 112 0.24 -17.49 1.66
N PRO A 113 -0.96 -18.08 1.77
CA PRO A 113 -2.20 -17.31 1.81
C PRO A 113 -2.26 -16.42 3.06
N ASN A 114 -3.03 -15.33 2.98
CA ASN A 114 -3.35 -14.40 4.07
C ASN A 114 -2.13 -13.71 4.72
N VAL A 115 -0.93 -13.80 4.11
CA VAL A 115 0.30 -13.26 4.70
C VAL A 115 0.58 -11.80 4.31
N ALA A 116 -0.08 -11.28 3.27
CA ALA A 116 0.26 -9.98 2.69
C ALA A 116 0.11 -8.82 3.68
N LYS A 117 -1.00 -8.77 4.42
CA LYS A 117 -1.25 -7.70 5.42
C LYS A 117 -0.34 -7.83 6.63
N PHE A 118 -0.04 -9.06 7.07
CA PHE A 118 0.98 -9.32 8.09
C PHE A 118 2.34 -8.77 7.65
N VAL A 119 2.81 -9.12 6.46
CA VAL A 119 4.08 -8.64 5.90
C VAL A 119 4.08 -7.11 5.76
N TYR A 120 2.97 -6.52 5.33
CA TYR A 120 2.84 -5.06 5.25
C TYR A 120 3.08 -4.39 6.61
N HIS A 121 2.37 -4.84 7.65
CA HIS A 121 2.53 -4.27 8.99
C HIS A 121 3.91 -4.54 9.57
N PHE A 122 4.45 -5.74 9.37
CA PHE A 122 5.80 -6.11 9.80
C PHE A 122 6.86 -5.19 9.21
N VAL A 123 6.85 -5.00 7.89
CA VAL A 123 7.86 -4.14 7.21
C VAL A 123 7.64 -2.67 7.53
N LYS A 124 6.37 -2.22 7.58
CA LYS A 124 6.03 -0.83 7.89
C LYS A 124 6.43 -0.41 9.31
N ALA A 125 6.46 -1.34 10.26
CA ALA A 125 6.93 -1.08 11.63
C ALA A 125 8.46 -0.89 11.73
N LYS A 126 9.22 -1.22 10.66
CA LYS A 126 10.66 -1.05 10.64
C LYS A 126 11.05 0.36 10.19
N ASP A 127 12.08 0.92 10.80
CA ASP A 127 12.70 2.14 10.28
C ASP A 127 13.71 1.77 9.18
N LEU A 128 13.17 1.61 7.94
CA LEU A 128 13.97 1.21 6.79
C LEU A 128 15.06 2.26 6.46
N ALA A 129 14.83 3.52 6.82
CA ALA A 129 15.81 4.57 6.58
C ALA A 129 17.06 4.40 7.45
N SER A 130 16.92 3.90 8.68
CA SER A 130 18.04 3.62 9.56
C SER A 130 18.79 2.32 9.22
N MET A 131 18.15 1.39 8.52
CA MET A 131 18.73 0.11 8.09
C MET A 131 19.64 0.24 6.86
N ASN A 132 19.83 1.46 6.37
CA ASN A 132 20.65 1.76 5.20
C ASN A 132 22.12 1.46 5.41
N ALA A 133 22.78 0.81 4.46
CA ALA A 133 24.16 0.37 4.51
C ALA A 133 25.20 1.48 4.23
N GLY A 134 25.00 2.71 4.72
CA GLY A 134 26.05 3.74 4.80
C GLY A 134 26.46 4.39 3.48
N SER A 135 25.65 4.37 2.41
CA SER A 135 25.88 5.15 1.19
C SER A 135 25.38 6.59 1.30
N ALA A 136 25.97 7.52 0.55
CA ALA A 136 25.54 8.93 0.49
C ALA A 136 24.07 9.10 0.05
N VAL A 137 23.50 8.09 -0.63
CA VAL A 137 22.07 8.01 -0.99
C VAL A 137 21.47 6.80 -0.29
N PRO A 138 20.50 7.00 0.62
CA PRO A 138 19.83 5.91 1.30
C PRO A 138 19.24 4.91 0.28
N SER A 139 19.62 3.64 0.41
CA SER A 139 19.13 2.58 -0.46
C SER A 139 18.88 1.28 0.31
N MET A 140 17.77 0.64 0.01
CA MET A 140 17.42 -0.69 0.50
C MET A 140 17.89 -1.75 -0.50
N THR A 141 18.34 -2.89 0.01
CA THR A 141 18.74 -4.05 -0.80
C THR A 141 17.86 -5.26 -0.52
N THR A 142 17.83 -6.20 -1.45
CA THR A 142 17.14 -7.48 -1.25
C THR A 142 17.73 -8.28 -0.10
N ASP A 143 19.04 -8.19 0.12
CA ASP A 143 19.72 -8.93 1.19
C ASP A 143 19.30 -8.43 2.58
N ILE A 144 19.20 -7.10 2.76
CA ILE A 144 18.69 -6.51 4.00
C ILE A 144 17.25 -6.95 4.24
N LEU A 145 16.39 -6.88 3.23
CA LEU A 145 14.98 -7.29 3.35
C LEU A 145 14.87 -8.78 3.65
N ASN A 146 15.56 -9.61 2.87
CA ASN A 146 15.50 -11.07 3.02
C ASN A 146 16.02 -11.56 4.37
N ALA A 147 16.98 -10.86 4.97
CA ALA A 147 17.57 -11.19 6.26
C ALA A 147 16.79 -10.65 7.47
N MET A 148 15.66 -9.96 7.28
CA MET A 148 14.85 -9.48 8.39
C MET A 148 14.27 -10.66 9.16
N GLU A 149 14.67 -10.79 10.43
CA GLU A 149 14.16 -11.82 11.34
C GLU A 149 12.68 -11.56 11.67
N VAL A 150 11.87 -12.62 11.64
CA VAL A 150 10.45 -12.58 11.91
C VAL A 150 9.98 -13.90 12.53
N ALA A 151 9.10 -13.81 13.55
CA ALA A 151 8.36 -14.98 13.99
C ALA A 151 7.30 -15.31 12.94
N ILE A 152 7.33 -16.53 12.40
CA ILE A 152 6.41 -17.00 11.36
C ILE A 152 5.12 -17.48 12.03
N PRO A 153 3.99 -16.75 11.88
CA PRO A 153 2.73 -17.17 12.47
C PRO A 153 2.20 -18.42 11.77
N PRO A 154 1.47 -19.30 12.47
CA PRO A 154 0.76 -20.40 11.83
C PRO A 154 -0.35 -19.86 10.92
N ALA A 155 -0.77 -20.68 9.95
CA ALA A 155 -1.81 -20.32 8.99
C ALA A 155 -3.11 -19.87 9.65
N SER A 156 -3.49 -20.49 10.79
CA SER A 156 -4.70 -20.11 11.56
C SER A 156 -4.63 -18.69 12.10
N ALA A 157 -3.49 -18.26 12.65
CA ALA A 157 -3.33 -16.91 13.15
C ALA A 157 -3.37 -15.86 12.03
N LEU A 158 -2.81 -16.19 10.86
CA LEU A 158 -2.91 -15.33 9.67
C LEU A 158 -4.35 -15.24 9.15
N GLU A 159 -5.09 -16.33 9.16
CA GLU A 159 -6.50 -16.37 8.74
C GLU A 159 -7.38 -15.56 9.69
N GLU A 160 -7.22 -15.72 11.00
CA GLU A 160 -7.95 -14.93 12.00
C GLU A 160 -7.65 -13.44 11.86
N PHE A 161 -6.38 -13.07 11.69
CA PHE A 161 -6.00 -11.67 11.45
C PHE A 161 -6.61 -11.13 10.16
N GLU A 162 -6.57 -11.90 9.07
CA GLU A 162 -7.18 -11.54 7.79
C GLU A 162 -8.68 -11.27 7.95
N LEU A 163 -9.43 -12.15 8.64
CA LEU A 163 -10.86 -11.98 8.90
C LEU A 163 -11.17 -10.69 9.66
N LEU A 164 -10.31 -10.30 10.60
CA LEU A 164 -10.47 -9.07 11.38
C LEU A 164 -10.20 -7.80 10.56
N VAL A 165 -9.14 -7.80 9.72
CA VAL A 165 -8.67 -6.57 9.08
C VAL A 165 -9.17 -6.39 7.63
N ALA A 166 -9.54 -7.47 6.92
CA ALA A 166 -9.99 -7.39 5.53
C ALA A 166 -11.16 -6.41 5.32
N PRO A 167 -12.19 -6.35 6.20
CA PRO A 167 -13.27 -5.37 6.07
C PRO A 167 -12.77 -3.93 6.16
N MET A 168 -11.74 -3.65 6.99
CA MET A 168 -11.16 -2.32 7.14
C MET A 168 -10.39 -1.92 5.88
N TYR A 169 -9.60 -2.83 5.31
CA TYR A 169 -8.90 -2.59 4.04
C TYR A 169 -9.87 -2.37 2.89
N LYS A 170 -10.97 -3.14 2.84
CA LYS A 170 -12.03 -2.95 1.85
C LYS A 170 -12.66 -1.56 1.99
N ALA A 171 -13.01 -1.15 3.20
CA ALA A 171 -13.58 0.18 3.46
C ALA A 171 -12.61 1.30 3.04
N MET A 172 -11.32 1.18 3.33
CA MET A 172 -10.32 2.17 2.89
C MET A 172 -10.27 2.28 1.37
N GLN A 173 -10.32 1.16 0.64
CA GLN A 173 -10.33 1.16 -0.82
C GLN A 173 -11.59 1.79 -1.41
N GLU A 174 -12.76 1.46 -0.85
CA GLU A 174 -14.04 2.04 -1.27
C GLU A 174 -14.05 3.55 -1.04
N ASN A 175 -13.52 4.02 0.09
CA ASN A 175 -13.34 5.42 0.41
C ASN A 175 -12.42 6.15 -0.58
N ASP A 176 -11.30 5.54 -0.94
CA ASP A 176 -10.35 6.11 -1.92
C ASP A 176 -10.96 6.17 -3.32
N ALA A 177 -11.67 5.12 -3.75
CA ALA A 177 -12.37 5.08 -5.02
C ALA A 177 -13.47 6.16 -5.09
N GLN A 178 -14.27 6.32 -4.03
CA GLN A 178 -15.29 7.35 -3.94
C GLN A 178 -14.68 8.76 -3.96
N SER A 179 -13.59 8.97 -3.23
CA SER A 179 -12.86 10.25 -3.22
C SER A 179 -12.35 10.64 -4.60
N LYS A 180 -11.86 9.65 -5.37
CA LYS A 180 -11.41 9.87 -6.75
C LYS A 180 -12.58 10.27 -7.65
N ILE A 181 -13.70 9.54 -7.61
CA ILE A 181 -14.91 9.88 -8.39
C ILE A 181 -15.38 11.30 -8.07
N LEU A 182 -15.44 11.67 -6.79
CA LEU A 182 -15.86 13.01 -6.38
C LEU A 182 -14.90 14.10 -6.84
N ALA A 183 -13.59 13.83 -6.84
CA ALA A 183 -12.58 14.75 -7.37
C ALA A 183 -12.74 14.93 -8.89
N ASP A 184 -12.90 13.85 -9.64
CA ASP A 184 -13.10 13.88 -11.09
C ASP A 184 -14.39 14.63 -11.48
N LEU A 185 -15.49 14.40 -10.73
CA LEU A 185 -16.75 15.15 -10.91
C LEU A 185 -16.57 16.63 -10.64
N ARG A 186 -15.93 17.01 -9.52
CA ARG A 186 -15.64 18.40 -9.20
C ARG A 186 -14.83 19.06 -10.31
N ASP A 187 -13.76 18.43 -10.74
CA ASP A 187 -12.85 19.00 -11.74
C ASP A 187 -13.49 19.11 -13.13
N THR A 188 -14.48 18.26 -13.41
CA THR A 188 -15.29 18.32 -14.64
C THR A 188 -16.38 19.40 -14.56
N LEU A 189 -17.06 19.52 -13.42
CA LEU A 189 -18.23 20.39 -13.30
C LEU A 189 -17.84 21.85 -12.97
N LEU A 190 -16.79 22.05 -12.17
CA LEU A 190 -16.41 23.39 -11.72
C LEU A 190 -16.12 24.38 -12.87
N PRO A 191 -15.36 24.03 -13.93
CA PRO A 191 -15.17 24.91 -15.08
C PRO A 191 -16.48 25.24 -15.82
N LYS A 192 -17.39 24.26 -15.94
CA LYS A 192 -18.69 24.46 -16.61
C LYS A 192 -19.65 25.37 -15.83
N LEU A 193 -19.61 25.27 -14.50
CA LEU A 193 -20.34 26.20 -13.64
C LEU A 193 -19.77 27.61 -13.71
N MET A 194 -18.44 27.73 -13.72
CA MET A 194 -17.77 29.05 -13.80
C MET A 194 -17.95 29.73 -15.16
N SER A 195 -18.07 28.96 -16.25
CA SER A 195 -18.32 29.48 -17.59
C SER A 195 -19.81 29.79 -17.86
N GLY A 196 -20.72 29.41 -16.96
CA GLY A 196 -22.16 29.53 -17.16
C GLY A 196 -22.76 28.50 -18.15
N GLU A 197 -21.98 27.48 -18.53
CA GLU A 197 -22.48 26.37 -19.37
C GLU A 197 -23.56 25.55 -18.64
N ILE A 198 -23.44 25.45 -17.32
CA ILE A 198 -24.45 24.83 -16.44
C ILE A 198 -25.13 25.95 -15.64
N ASP A 199 -26.43 26.14 -15.90
CA ASP A 199 -27.26 27.07 -15.15
C ASP A 199 -27.77 26.41 -13.85
N VAL A 200 -27.47 26.99 -12.72
CA VAL A 200 -27.88 26.53 -11.37
C VAL A 200 -28.91 27.47 -10.73
N SER A 201 -29.38 28.50 -11.44
CA SER A 201 -30.32 29.49 -10.89
C SER A 201 -31.66 28.92 -10.41
N GLY A 202 -32.02 27.70 -10.86
CA GLY A 202 -33.23 26.98 -10.45
C GLY A 202 -33.06 26.00 -9.28
N ILE A 203 -31.84 25.85 -8.71
CA ILE A 203 -31.60 24.93 -7.60
C ILE A 203 -31.83 25.67 -6.28
N ASN A 204 -32.90 25.31 -5.57
CA ASN A 204 -33.11 25.74 -4.18
C ASN A 204 -32.13 24.95 -3.29
N LEU A 205 -31.18 25.64 -2.67
CA LEU A 205 -30.23 25.08 -1.68
C LEU A 205 -30.87 25.10 -0.28
#